data_ee786c8c1d5db7f4d83d37fed95341c0
#
_entry.id   ee786c8c1d5db7f4d83d37fed95341c0
#
_cell.length_a   1.000
_cell.length_b   1.000
_cell.length_c   1.000
_cell.angle_alpha   90.00
_cell.angle_beta   90.00
_cell.angle_gamma   90.00
#
_symmetry.space_group_name_H-M   'P 1'
#
loop_
_entity.id
_entity.type
_entity.pdbx_description
1 polymer ?
#
loop_
_entity_poly.entity_id
_entity_poly.type
_entity_poly.pdbx_seq_one_letter_code
_entity_poly.pdbx_strand_id
1 'polypeptide(L)'
;METYAGRARNLADDGRSAERRGAASQEWKGERRQPLRSQEGKRVTQMHYARQGIITKEMQFVALREHCDPEFVRSEIARGRAILPNNVNHPESEPMIIGRNFLTKINANIGNSAVTSSIAEEVSKLRWATRWGADTVMDLSTGDDIHTTREWILRNSPVPIGTVPIYQALEKVNGVAEDLTWEVFRDTVIEQCEQGVDYMTIHAGVLLPYVPLTTERVTGIVSRGGSIMAGWCLAHHKESFLYENFDELCEIFARYDVAFSLGDGLRPGSLADANDTAQFAELKTIGELTRRAWEYDVQVMVEGPGHVPLNMIQENNELEQEWASEAPFYTLGPLVTDIAPGYDHITSAIGAANIAMGGTAMLCYVTPKEHLGLPNRDDVKTGVITYKLAAHAADVAKGHPGARAWDDAMSKARFEFRWHDQFALSLDPDTAQAYHDETLPAEPAKTAHFCSMCGPKFCSMRISQDIRDTFSDSLGMPSFPGQGSIDPDVVAAARAGEERKSEEFKAQGSQLYHEEDGVHA
;
A
#
# COMPACT_ATOMS: atom_id res chain seq x y z
N MET A 1 -21.98 -2.02 -21.53
CA MET A 1 -21.39 -2.37 -22.84
C MET A 1 -21.04 -1.16 -23.72
N GLU A 2 -21.84 -0.10 -23.76
CA GLU A 2 -21.54 1.12 -24.56
C GLU A 2 -20.32 1.91 -24.07
N THR A 3 -19.99 1.85 -22.79
CA THR A 3 -18.94 2.64 -22.13
C THR A 3 -17.52 2.24 -22.52
N TYR A 4 -17.25 0.95 -22.63
CA TYR A 4 -15.93 0.45 -23.05
C TYR A 4 -15.65 0.71 -24.53
N ALA A 5 -16.67 0.54 -25.36
CA ALA A 5 -16.59 0.93 -26.76
C ALA A 5 -16.43 2.46 -26.96
N GLY A 6 -16.87 3.26 -25.99
CA GLY A 6 -16.67 4.72 -25.95
C GLY A 6 -15.22 5.10 -25.66
N ARG A 7 -14.57 4.45 -24.67
CA ARG A 7 -13.15 4.67 -24.35
C ARG A 7 -12.25 4.32 -25.54
N ALA A 8 -12.44 3.15 -26.13
CA ALA A 8 -11.69 2.72 -27.31
C ALA A 8 -11.85 3.68 -28.51
N ARG A 9 -13.03 4.25 -28.70
CA ARG A 9 -13.28 5.26 -29.75
C ARG A 9 -12.65 6.61 -29.48
N ASN A 10 -12.33 6.91 -28.21
CA ASN A 10 -11.69 8.17 -27.82
C ASN A 10 -10.15 8.09 -27.87
N LEU A 11 -9.56 6.92 -28.13
CA LEU A 11 -8.13 6.74 -28.28
C LEU A 11 -7.67 6.98 -29.73
N ALA A 12 -6.46 7.52 -29.89
CA ALA A 12 -5.79 7.67 -31.15
C ALA A 12 -4.35 7.17 -31.05
N ASP A 13 -3.81 6.64 -32.15
CA ASP A 13 -2.39 6.31 -32.26
C ASP A 13 -1.57 7.59 -32.30
N ASP A 14 -0.51 7.66 -31.47
CA ASP A 14 0.46 8.76 -31.48
C ASP A 14 1.76 8.34 -32.17
N GLY A 15 1.92 8.71 -33.41
CA GLY A 15 3.12 8.39 -34.20
C GLY A 15 4.46 8.92 -33.63
N ARG A 16 4.44 9.84 -32.64
CA ARG A 16 5.66 10.42 -32.06
C ARG A 16 6.50 9.46 -31.24
N SER A 17 5.88 8.46 -30.64
CA SER A 17 6.58 7.49 -29.80
C SER A 17 7.39 6.46 -30.59
N ALA A 18 7.09 6.25 -31.86
CA ALA A 18 7.82 5.31 -32.71
C ALA A 18 9.29 5.76 -32.91
N GLU A 19 9.53 7.08 -33.02
CA GLU A 19 10.88 7.64 -33.16
C GLU A 19 11.68 7.57 -31.86
N ARG A 20 11.05 7.85 -30.73
CA ARG A 20 11.69 7.82 -29.39
C ARG A 20 12.05 6.40 -28.94
N ARG A 21 11.24 5.40 -29.28
CA ARG A 21 11.49 4.00 -28.98
C ARG A 21 12.63 3.39 -29.78
N GLY A 22 12.97 3.96 -30.92
CA GLY A 22 13.99 3.43 -31.84
C GLY A 22 15.38 3.36 -31.23
N ALA A 23 15.72 4.25 -30.31
CA ALA A 23 17.03 4.32 -29.68
C ALA A 23 17.16 3.47 -28.40
N ALA A 24 16.13 3.46 -27.54
CA ALA A 24 16.21 2.84 -26.21
C ALA A 24 15.78 1.37 -26.17
N SER A 25 15.07 0.86 -27.17
CA SER A 25 14.41 -0.45 -27.12
C SER A 25 15.15 -1.58 -27.85
N GLN A 26 16.43 -1.43 -28.15
CA GLN A 26 17.19 -2.51 -28.80
C GLN A 26 17.25 -3.81 -28.00
N GLU A 27 17.10 -3.73 -26.68
CA GLU A 27 17.11 -4.89 -25.79
C GLU A 27 15.73 -5.48 -25.53
N TRP A 28 14.64 -4.72 -25.74
CA TRP A 28 13.29 -5.25 -25.57
C TRP A 28 12.88 -6.12 -26.78
N LYS A 29 12.75 -7.42 -26.55
CA LYS A 29 12.38 -8.42 -27.57
C LYS A 29 10.89 -8.80 -27.57
N GLY A 30 10.09 -8.20 -26.68
CA GLY A 30 8.65 -8.44 -26.62
C GLY A 30 7.85 -7.72 -27.72
N GLU A 31 6.54 -7.92 -27.72
CA GLU A 31 5.63 -7.18 -28.62
C GLU A 31 5.75 -5.67 -28.37
N ARG A 32 5.99 -4.92 -29.43
CA ARG A 32 5.96 -3.46 -29.38
C ARG A 32 4.57 -2.99 -29.73
N ARG A 33 3.86 -2.45 -28.74
CA ARG A 33 2.57 -1.82 -28.97
C ARG A 33 2.77 -0.36 -29.37
N GLN A 34 1.92 0.12 -30.29
CA GLN A 34 1.81 1.55 -30.55
C GLN A 34 1.16 2.21 -29.33
N PRO A 35 1.73 3.30 -28.78
CA PRO A 35 1.09 3.98 -27.67
C PRO A 35 -0.20 4.65 -28.11
N LEU A 36 -1.17 4.58 -27.25
CA LEU A 36 -2.49 5.17 -27.43
C LEU A 36 -2.58 6.44 -26.57
N ARG A 37 -3.37 7.40 -27.02
CA ARG A 37 -3.79 8.57 -26.26
C ARG A 37 -5.20 8.97 -26.67
N SER A 38 -5.83 9.84 -25.89
CA SER A 38 -7.13 10.38 -26.27
C SER A 38 -7.03 11.16 -27.59
N GLN A 39 -8.09 11.11 -28.40
CA GLN A 39 -8.26 12.00 -29.55
C GLN A 39 -8.37 13.46 -29.06
N GLU A 40 -8.08 14.40 -29.96
CA GLU A 40 -8.21 15.82 -29.67
C GLU A 40 -9.63 16.18 -29.19
N GLY A 41 -9.72 16.93 -28.09
CA GLY A 41 -10.96 17.30 -27.45
C GLY A 41 -11.73 16.16 -26.75
N LYS A 42 -11.13 14.95 -26.63
CA LYS A 42 -11.70 13.81 -25.90
C LYS A 42 -10.91 13.52 -24.63
N ARG A 43 -11.61 13.01 -23.61
CA ARG A 43 -11.03 12.54 -22.35
C ARG A 43 -11.24 11.04 -22.19
N VAL A 44 -10.34 10.37 -21.51
CA VAL A 44 -10.33 8.90 -21.34
C VAL A 44 -10.18 8.46 -19.88
N THR A 45 -10.14 9.42 -18.95
CA THR A 45 -9.89 9.14 -17.53
C THR A 45 -11.10 8.45 -16.86
N GLN A 46 -10.82 7.62 -15.87
CA GLN A 46 -11.87 6.99 -15.07
C GLN A 46 -12.76 8.05 -14.37
N MET A 47 -12.15 9.14 -13.89
CA MET A 47 -12.90 10.25 -13.28
C MET A 47 -13.87 10.91 -14.26
N HIS A 48 -13.45 11.10 -15.51
CA HIS A 48 -14.32 11.66 -16.55
C HIS A 48 -15.58 10.80 -16.76
N TYR A 49 -15.43 9.49 -16.92
CA TYR A 49 -16.57 8.58 -17.06
C TYR A 49 -17.42 8.53 -15.79
N ALA A 50 -16.79 8.49 -14.62
CA ALA A 50 -17.49 8.46 -13.34
C ALA A 50 -18.39 9.71 -13.15
N ARG A 51 -17.89 10.90 -13.51
CA ARG A 51 -18.65 12.16 -13.45
C ARG A 51 -19.81 12.23 -14.44
N GLN A 52 -19.72 11.51 -15.55
CA GLN A 52 -20.82 11.33 -16.50
C GLN A 52 -21.86 10.29 -16.07
N GLY A 53 -21.71 9.69 -14.90
CA GLY A 53 -22.59 8.62 -14.42
C GLY A 53 -22.33 7.27 -15.08
N ILE A 54 -21.18 7.10 -15.72
CA ILE A 54 -20.82 5.89 -16.47
C ILE A 54 -19.97 4.96 -15.58
N ILE A 55 -20.47 3.74 -15.36
CA ILE A 55 -19.72 2.68 -14.70
C ILE A 55 -18.90 1.93 -15.75
N THR A 56 -17.57 2.02 -15.66
CA THR A 56 -16.65 1.32 -16.56
C THR A 56 -16.52 -0.17 -16.19
N LYS A 57 -15.89 -0.97 -17.05
CA LYS A 57 -15.61 -2.38 -16.72
C LYS A 57 -14.60 -2.50 -15.59
N GLU A 58 -13.64 -1.58 -15.55
CA GLU A 58 -12.66 -1.47 -14.49
C GLU A 58 -13.34 -1.22 -13.14
N MET A 59 -14.32 -0.31 -13.08
CA MET A 59 -15.12 -0.07 -11.86
C MET A 59 -15.95 -1.29 -11.45
N GLN A 60 -16.51 -2.04 -12.42
CA GLN A 60 -17.22 -3.28 -12.13
C GLN A 60 -16.30 -4.36 -11.57
N PHE A 61 -15.09 -4.49 -12.14
CA PHE A 61 -14.08 -5.42 -11.65
C PHE A 61 -13.64 -5.08 -10.22
N VAL A 62 -13.34 -3.81 -9.97
CA VAL A 62 -12.99 -3.33 -8.62
C VAL A 62 -14.10 -3.63 -7.62
N ALA A 63 -15.36 -3.38 -7.98
CA ALA A 63 -16.49 -3.64 -7.09
C ALA A 63 -16.60 -5.10 -6.65
N LEU A 64 -16.28 -6.04 -7.57
CA LEU A 64 -16.21 -7.48 -7.24
C LEU A 64 -15.05 -7.79 -6.26
N ARG A 65 -13.90 -7.16 -6.46
CA ARG A 65 -12.71 -7.38 -5.61
C ARG A 65 -12.85 -6.77 -4.20
N GLU A 66 -13.53 -5.62 -4.12
CA GLU A 66 -13.78 -4.89 -2.87
C GLU A 66 -15.10 -5.28 -2.18
N HIS A 67 -15.84 -6.23 -2.74
CA HIS A 67 -17.15 -6.68 -2.22
C HIS A 67 -18.16 -5.54 -1.99
N CYS A 68 -18.24 -4.60 -2.94
CA CYS A 68 -19.11 -3.42 -2.86
C CYS A 68 -19.92 -3.21 -4.14
N ASP A 69 -20.84 -2.23 -4.12
CA ASP A 69 -21.65 -1.87 -5.27
C ASP A 69 -20.83 -1.10 -6.32
N PRO A 70 -20.92 -1.41 -7.62
CA PRO A 70 -20.25 -0.66 -8.68
C PRO A 70 -20.60 0.83 -8.72
N GLU A 71 -21.82 1.21 -8.35
CA GLU A 71 -22.22 2.62 -8.23
C GLU A 71 -21.49 3.32 -7.08
N PHE A 72 -21.22 2.62 -5.99
CA PHE A 72 -20.39 3.13 -4.91
C PHE A 72 -18.97 3.45 -5.41
N VAL A 73 -18.33 2.52 -6.13
CA VAL A 73 -17.02 2.75 -6.75
C VAL A 73 -17.05 3.96 -7.67
N ARG A 74 -18.04 4.04 -8.58
CA ARG A 74 -18.19 5.18 -9.48
C ARG A 74 -18.35 6.50 -8.73
N SER A 75 -19.19 6.52 -7.68
CA SER A 75 -19.46 7.74 -6.92
C SER A 75 -18.22 8.26 -6.17
N GLU A 76 -17.40 7.36 -5.60
CA GLU A 76 -16.17 7.72 -4.91
C GLU A 76 -15.12 8.30 -5.87
N ILE A 77 -14.97 7.71 -7.07
CA ILE A 77 -14.10 8.26 -8.12
C ILE A 77 -14.61 9.61 -8.62
N ALA A 78 -15.91 9.76 -8.87
CA ALA A 78 -16.51 11.02 -9.34
C ALA A 78 -16.30 12.18 -8.38
N ARG A 79 -16.25 11.90 -7.07
CA ARG A 79 -16.04 12.86 -5.97
C ARG A 79 -14.55 13.15 -5.71
N GLY A 80 -13.64 12.41 -6.31
CA GLY A 80 -12.20 12.50 -6.07
C GLY A 80 -11.72 11.78 -4.80
N ARG A 81 -12.57 11.04 -4.10
CA ARG A 81 -12.25 10.31 -2.85
C ARG A 81 -11.62 8.94 -3.08
N ALA A 82 -11.56 8.52 -4.32
CA ALA A 82 -10.84 7.33 -4.74
C ALA A 82 -10.23 7.53 -6.13
N ILE A 83 -9.13 6.84 -6.41
CA ILE A 83 -8.53 6.74 -7.73
C ILE A 83 -8.48 5.30 -8.20
N LEU A 84 -8.67 5.11 -9.49
CA LEU A 84 -8.47 3.84 -10.20
C LEU A 84 -7.34 4.09 -11.21
N PRO A 85 -6.05 3.90 -10.82
CA PRO A 85 -4.92 4.13 -11.71
C PRO A 85 -4.91 3.05 -12.78
N ASN A 86 -5.01 3.46 -14.05
CA ASN A 86 -5.14 2.53 -15.17
C ASN A 86 -4.81 3.21 -16.50
N ASN A 87 -3.51 3.40 -16.76
CA ASN A 87 -3.03 4.00 -18.00
C ASN A 87 -3.51 3.18 -19.21
N VAL A 88 -3.97 3.86 -20.25
CA VAL A 88 -4.43 3.22 -21.50
C VAL A 88 -3.34 2.39 -22.20
N ASN A 89 -2.07 2.60 -21.86
CA ASN A 89 -0.90 1.89 -22.38
C ASN A 89 -0.37 0.79 -21.47
N HIS A 90 -1.09 0.46 -20.36
CA HIS A 90 -0.72 -0.63 -19.45
C HIS A 90 -1.81 -1.72 -19.40
N PRO A 91 -2.05 -2.44 -20.51
CA PRO A 91 -3.11 -3.44 -20.56
C PRO A 91 -2.80 -4.72 -19.77
N GLU A 92 -1.58 -4.89 -19.27
CA GLU A 92 -1.18 -5.99 -18.41
C GLU A 92 -1.68 -5.81 -16.97
N SER A 93 -1.98 -4.57 -16.56
CA SER A 93 -2.44 -4.25 -15.21
C SER A 93 -3.87 -4.71 -14.97
N GLU A 94 -4.10 -5.32 -13.80
CA GLU A 94 -5.42 -5.65 -13.27
C GLU A 94 -5.99 -4.40 -12.58
N PRO A 95 -7.24 -3.98 -12.86
CA PRO A 95 -7.82 -2.81 -12.24
C PRO A 95 -7.89 -2.92 -10.71
N MET A 96 -7.49 -1.87 -10.01
CA MET A 96 -7.58 -1.75 -8.56
C MET A 96 -7.97 -0.33 -8.16
N ILE A 97 -8.34 -0.12 -6.91
CA ILE A 97 -8.76 1.18 -6.40
C ILE A 97 -7.97 1.57 -5.15
N ILE A 98 -7.66 2.85 -5.03
CA ILE A 98 -7.04 3.45 -3.86
C ILE A 98 -8.02 4.49 -3.32
N GLY A 99 -8.52 4.30 -2.10
CA GLY A 99 -9.48 5.20 -1.47
C GLY A 99 -9.79 4.78 -0.04
N ARG A 100 -10.12 5.75 0.82
CA ARG A 100 -10.30 5.53 2.27
C ARG A 100 -11.39 4.52 2.63
N ASN A 101 -12.38 4.35 1.76
CA ASN A 101 -13.55 3.49 1.96
C ASN A 101 -13.36 2.08 1.37
N PHE A 102 -12.17 1.77 0.89
CA PHE A 102 -11.78 0.48 0.34
C PHE A 102 -10.70 -0.16 1.22
N LEU A 103 -10.31 -1.40 0.90
CA LEU A 103 -9.17 -2.02 1.56
C LEU A 103 -7.93 -1.14 1.44
N THR A 104 -7.19 -0.99 2.52
CA THR A 104 -5.94 -0.24 2.54
C THR A 104 -4.91 -0.91 1.64
N LYS A 105 -4.34 -0.17 0.69
CA LYS A 105 -3.41 -0.67 -0.33
C LYS A 105 -1.96 -0.53 0.12
N ILE A 106 -1.10 -1.39 -0.44
CA ILE A 106 0.33 -1.39 -0.18
C ILE A 106 1.08 -1.10 -1.49
N ASN A 107 1.95 -0.10 -1.46
CA ASN A 107 2.93 0.13 -2.51
C ASN A 107 4.29 -0.43 -2.10
N ALA A 108 4.95 -1.16 -3.01
CA ALA A 108 6.33 -1.57 -2.85
C ALA A 108 7.24 -0.74 -3.78
N ASN A 109 8.33 -0.20 -3.23
CA ASN A 109 9.33 0.53 -4.01
C ASN A 109 10.43 -0.43 -4.48
N ILE A 110 10.71 -0.40 -5.77
CA ILE A 110 11.85 -1.08 -6.39
C ILE A 110 12.63 -0.07 -7.22
N GLY A 111 13.73 -0.46 -7.80
CA GLY A 111 14.51 0.39 -8.70
C GLY A 111 16.00 0.10 -8.57
N ASN A 112 16.71 0.23 -9.69
CA ASN A 112 18.15 0.15 -9.72
C ASN A 112 18.79 1.46 -9.23
N SER A 113 20.07 1.37 -8.87
CA SER A 113 20.91 2.54 -8.61
C SER A 113 22.18 2.45 -9.43
N ALA A 114 22.92 3.55 -9.54
CA ALA A 114 24.21 3.57 -10.24
C ALA A 114 25.26 2.58 -9.69
N VAL A 115 25.02 2.01 -8.51
CA VAL A 115 25.96 1.13 -7.80
C VAL A 115 25.53 -0.34 -7.86
N THR A 116 24.23 -0.63 -7.91
CA THR A 116 23.71 -2.01 -7.78
C THR A 116 22.39 -2.21 -8.52
N SER A 117 22.14 -3.48 -8.82
CA SER A 117 20.95 -4.07 -9.42
C SER A 117 20.90 -4.02 -10.94
N SER A 118 20.41 -5.10 -11.50
CA SER A 118 20.19 -5.29 -12.93
C SER A 118 18.70 -5.27 -13.26
N ILE A 119 18.35 -5.10 -14.54
CA ILE A 119 16.96 -5.22 -15.02
C ILE A 119 16.31 -6.53 -14.56
N ALA A 120 17.04 -7.66 -14.65
CA ALA A 120 16.52 -8.96 -14.25
C ALA A 120 16.21 -9.03 -12.73
N GLU A 121 17.03 -8.37 -11.91
CA GLU A 121 16.80 -8.29 -10.46
C GLU A 121 15.58 -7.42 -10.15
N GLU A 122 15.41 -6.29 -10.84
CA GLU A 122 14.23 -5.43 -10.64
C GLU A 122 12.93 -6.15 -11.04
N VAL A 123 12.91 -6.86 -12.16
CA VAL A 123 11.76 -7.71 -12.56
C VAL A 123 11.53 -8.83 -11.56
N SER A 124 12.59 -9.42 -11.00
CA SER A 124 12.47 -10.42 -9.94
C SER A 124 11.87 -9.83 -8.66
N LYS A 125 12.30 -8.63 -8.24
CA LYS A 125 11.72 -7.90 -7.10
C LYS A 125 10.26 -7.53 -7.33
N LEU A 126 9.89 -7.04 -8.54
CA LEU A 126 8.50 -6.79 -8.93
C LEU A 126 7.62 -8.03 -8.73
N ARG A 127 8.02 -9.16 -9.32
CA ARG A 127 7.27 -10.43 -9.23
C ARG A 127 7.16 -10.91 -7.80
N TRP A 128 8.20 -10.70 -7.02
CA TRP A 128 8.23 -11.08 -5.61
C TRP A 128 7.32 -10.20 -4.77
N ALA A 129 7.37 -8.88 -4.94
CA ALA A 129 6.48 -7.94 -4.28
C ALA A 129 5.00 -8.27 -4.56
N THR A 130 4.66 -8.50 -5.83
CA THR A 130 3.30 -8.85 -6.27
C THR A 130 2.85 -10.19 -5.68
N ARG A 131 3.72 -11.21 -5.68
CA ARG A 131 3.44 -12.52 -5.06
C ARG A 131 3.05 -12.39 -3.58
N TRP A 132 3.69 -11.49 -2.85
CA TRP A 132 3.46 -11.30 -1.42
C TRP A 132 2.37 -10.27 -1.11
N GLY A 133 1.73 -9.72 -2.14
CA GLY A 133 0.50 -8.94 -2.02
C GLY A 133 0.69 -7.44 -2.09
N ALA A 134 1.77 -6.94 -2.70
CA ALA A 134 1.84 -5.53 -3.08
C ALA A 134 0.74 -5.21 -4.08
N ASP A 135 -0.03 -4.16 -3.81
CA ASP A 135 -1.16 -3.74 -4.62
C ASP A 135 -0.73 -2.80 -5.75
N THR A 136 0.36 -2.08 -5.57
CA THR A 136 1.09 -1.28 -6.56
C THR A 136 2.59 -1.45 -6.39
N VAL A 137 3.36 -1.10 -7.42
CA VAL A 137 4.81 -1.02 -7.34
C VAL A 137 5.29 0.30 -7.94
N MET A 138 6.23 0.97 -7.27
CA MET A 138 6.90 2.14 -7.83
C MET A 138 8.30 1.78 -8.30
N ASP A 139 8.61 2.17 -9.54
CA ASP A 139 9.96 2.16 -10.07
C ASP A 139 10.68 3.47 -9.71
N LEU A 140 11.58 3.40 -8.76
CA LEU A 140 12.42 4.52 -8.29
C LEU A 140 13.84 4.46 -8.85
N SER A 141 14.04 3.85 -9.99
CA SER A 141 15.34 3.73 -10.64
C SER A 141 16.04 5.09 -10.80
N THR A 142 17.33 5.11 -10.42
CA THR A 142 18.22 6.28 -10.51
C THR A 142 19.55 5.94 -11.19
N GLY A 143 19.73 4.67 -11.60
CA GLY A 143 20.90 4.20 -12.33
C GLY A 143 20.81 4.48 -13.84
N ASP A 144 21.70 3.84 -14.59
CA ASP A 144 21.71 3.92 -16.04
C ASP A 144 20.50 3.18 -16.66
N ASP A 145 20.06 3.65 -17.82
CA ASP A 145 19.02 3.03 -18.66
C ASP A 145 17.65 2.85 -17.94
N ILE A 146 17.20 3.92 -17.29
CA ILE A 146 15.91 3.96 -16.58
C ILE A 146 14.75 3.61 -17.53
N HIS A 147 14.80 4.07 -18.79
CA HIS A 147 13.78 3.79 -19.78
C HIS A 147 13.56 2.29 -20.02
N THR A 148 14.63 1.55 -20.30
CA THR A 148 14.57 0.10 -20.60
C THR A 148 14.18 -0.68 -19.35
N THR A 149 14.73 -0.32 -18.19
CA THR A 149 14.37 -0.95 -16.90
C THR A 149 12.88 -0.85 -16.65
N ARG A 150 12.29 0.34 -16.82
CA ARG A 150 10.86 0.57 -16.64
C ARG A 150 10.00 -0.19 -17.66
N GLU A 151 10.44 -0.27 -18.93
CA GLU A 151 9.72 -1.05 -19.95
C GLU A 151 9.60 -2.53 -19.52
N TRP A 152 10.68 -3.13 -19.02
CA TRP A 152 10.66 -4.49 -18.51
C TRP A 152 9.77 -4.64 -17.27
N ILE A 153 9.77 -3.67 -16.37
CA ILE A 153 8.92 -3.66 -15.19
C ILE A 153 7.45 -3.62 -15.63
N LEU A 154 7.06 -2.67 -16.48
CA LEU A 154 5.68 -2.49 -16.95
C LEU A 154 5.14 -3.74 -17.65
N ARG A 155 5.92 -4.30 -18.60
CA ARG A 155 5.48 -5.49 -19.38
C ARG A 155 5.41 -6.77 -18.53
N ASN A 156 5.91 -6.77 -17.31
CA ASN A 156 5.84 -7.89 -16.36
C ASN A 156 4.95 -7.62 -15.15
N SER A 157 4.29 -6.47 -15.09
CA SER A 157 3.49 -6.07 -13.93
C SER A 157 2.00 -6.32 -14.13
N PRO A 158 1.37 -7.13 -13.27
CA PRO A 158 -0.09 -7.24 -13.21
C PRO A 158 -0.73 -6.18 -12.30
N VAL A 159 0.07 -5.32 -11.68
CA VAL A 159 -0.40 -4.24 -10.78
C VAL A 159 0.02 -2.88 -11.33
N PRO A 160 -0.68 -1.79 -10.98
CA PRO A 160 -0.30 -0.45 -11.41
C PRO A 160 1.14 -0.10 -11.04
N ILE A 161 1.82 0.58 -11.96
CA ILE A 161 3.20 1.05 -11.79
C ILE A 161 3.22 2.57 -11.59
N GLY A 162 3.86 2.99 -10.50
CA GLY A 162 4.17 4.39 -10.23
C GLY A 162 5.62 4.74 -10.53
N THR A 163 5.89 6.02 -10.76
CA THR A 163 7.25 6.54 -10.97
C THR A 163 7.42 7.93 -10.36
N VAL A 164 8.68 8.39 -10.33
CA VAL A 164 9.05 9.76 -9.99
C VAL A 164 9.79 10.36 -11.21
N PRO A 165 9.10 11.00 -12.16
CA PRO A 165 9.66 11.38 -13.47
C PRO A 165 10.90 12.27 -13.39
N ILE A 166 11.03 13.07 -12.33
CA ILE A 166 12.17 13.96 -12.14
C ILE A 166 13.52 13.20 -12.04
N TYR A 167 13.51 11.92 -11.63
CA TYR A 167 14.73 11.12 -11.57
C TYR A 167 15.28 10.84 -12.97
N GLN A 168 14.42 10.45 -13.91
CA GLN A 168 14.81 10.26 -15.31
C GLN A 168 15.10 11.59 -16.01
N ALA A 169 14.35 12.65 -15.70
CA ALA A 169 14.66 13.98 -16.23
C ALA A 169 16.06 14.45 -15.77
N LEU A 170 16.42 14.16 -14.52
CA LEU A 170 17.76 14.46 -13.97
C LEU A 170 18.87 13.64 -14.66
N GLU A 171 18.62 12.35 -14.95
CA GLU A 171 19.53 11.51 -15.75
C GLU A 171 19.80 12.14 -17.13
N LYS A 172 18.75 12.63 -17.82
CA LYS A 172 18.85 13.26 -19.14
C LYS A 172 19.70 14.55 -19.16
N VAL A 173 19.88 15.19 -18.01
CA VAL A 173 20.75 16.37 -17.83
C VAL A 173 22.02 16.03 -17.04
N ASN A 174 22.48 14.76 -17.11
CA ASN A 174 23.72 14.28 -16.49
C ASN A 174 23.78 14.50 -14.96
N GLY A 175 22.66 14.51 -14.26
CA GLY A 175 22.59 14.64 -12.82
C GLY A 175 22.70 16.08 -12.29
N VAL A 176 22.71 17.09 -13.16
CA VAL A 176 22.80 18.50 -12.78
C VAL A 176 21.40 19.09 -12.64
N ALA A 177 20.94 19.27 -11.39
CA ALA A 177 19.57 19.74 -11.13
C ALA A 177 19.28 21.12 -11.73
N GLU A 178 20.29 22.00 -11.77
CA GLU A 178 20.20 23.34 -12.33
C GLU A 178 19.97 23.37 -13.86
N ASP A 179 20.35 22.29 -14.56
CA ASP A 179 20.15 22.17 -16.01
C ASP A 179 18.75 21.61 -16.36
N LEU A 180 17.93 21.27 -15.39
CA LEU A 180 16.54 20.86 -15.64
C LEU A 180 15.75 22.02 -16.25
N THR A 181 14.98 21.69 -17.30
CA THR A 181 14.00 22.61 -17.89
C THR A 181 12.62 21.98 -17.93
N TRP A 182 11.60 22.84 -18.09
CA TRP A 182 10.24 22.36 -18.27
C TRP A 182 10.13 21.39 -19.46
N GLU A 183 10.78 21.69 -20.57
CA GLU A 183 10.71 20.86 -21.78
C GLU A 183 11.27 19.46 -21.56
N VAL A 184 12.44 19.34 -20.91
CA VAL A 184 13.04 18.04 -20.57
C VAL A 184 12.13 17.25 -19.66
N PHE A 185 11.55 17.90 -18.64
CA PHE A 185 10.65 17.25 -17.71
C PHE A 185 9.33 16.83 -18.39
N ARG A 186 8.68 17.74 -19.14
CA ARG A 186 7.47 17.47 -19.91
C ARG A 186 7.64 16.29 -20.86
N ASP A 187 8.73 16.29 -21.64
CA ASP A 187 8.99 15.22 -22.61
C ASP A 187 9.26 13.87 -21.90
N THR A 188 9.85 13.91 -20.70
CA THR A 188 10.02 12.72 -19.87
C THR A 188 8.68 12.19 -19.35
N VAL A 189 7.80 13.07 -18.91
CA VAL A 189 6.44 12.70 -18.48
C VAL A 189 5.65 12.07 -19.63
N ILE A 190 5.68 12.67 -20.82
CA ILE A 190 5.00 12.11 -22.00
C ILE A 190 5.55 10.72 -22.34
N GLU A 191 6.87 10.55 -22.33
CA GLU A 191 7.53 9.27 -22.56
C GLU A 191 7.02 8.19 -21.58
N GLN A 192 6.91 8.52 -20.29
CA GLN A 192 6.43 7.60 -19.27
C GLN A 192 4.93 7.28 -19.42
N CYS A 193 4.12 8.26 -19.79
CA CYS A 193 2.71 8.04 -20.13
C CYS A 193 2.56 7.06 -21.30
N GLU A 194 3.37 7.21 -22.35
CA GLU A 194 3.37 6.34 -23.53
C GLU A 194 3.88 4.93 -23.24
N GLN A 195 4.77 4.75 -22.26
CA GLN A 195 5.20 3.44 -21.80
C GLN A 195 4.12 2.71 -21.01
N GLY A 196 3.24 3.43 -20.33
CA GLY A 196 2.14 2.84 -19.57
C GLY A 196 2.23 3.05 -18.06
N VAL A 197 2.99 4.03 -17.58
CA VAL A 197 3.01 4.38 -16.14
C VAL A 197 1.62 4.84 -15.70
N ASP A 198 1.11 4.27 -14.62
CA ASP A 198 -0.28 4.46 -14.18
C ASP A 198 -0.46 5.68 -13.27
N TYR A 199 0.55 6.02 -12.50
CA TYR A 199 0.57 7.23 -11.67
C TYR A 199 1.99 7.77 -11.50
N MET A 200 2.12 9.07 -11.28
CA MET A 200 3.41 9.73 -11.18
C MET A 200 3.48 10.64 -9.98
N THR A 201 4.58 10.53 -9.21
CA THR A 201 4.87 11.46 -8.12
C THR A 201 5.42 12.77 -8.67
N ILE A 202 4.70 13.86 -8.42
CA ILE A 202 5.02 15.21 -8.87
C ILE A 202 5.11 16.14 -7.65
N HIS A 203 6.31 16.65 -7.38
CA HIS A 203 6.59 17.53 -6.23
C HIS A 203 6.24 19.00 -6.53
N ALA A 204 5.05 19.25 -7.07
CA ALA A 204 4.60 20.59 -7.46
C ALA A 204 4.24 21.50 -6.27
N GLY A 205 4.11 20.94 -5.06
CA GLY A 205 3.87 21.69 -3.84
C GLY A 205 5.10 22.34 -3.23
N VAL A 206 6.31 21.98 -3.68
CA VAL A 206 7.57 22.59 -3.22
C VAL A 206 7.73 23.97 -3.85
N LEU A 207 7.39 25.01 -3.13
CA LEU A 207 7.46 26.39 -3.59
C LEU A 207 8.70 27.12 -3.04
N LEU A 208 9.23 28.08 -3.82
CA LEU A 208 10.38 28.88 -3.42
C LEU A 208 10.21 29.53 -2.02
N PRO A 209 9.07 30.10 -1.64
CA PRO A 209 8.88 30.69 -0.31
C PRO A 209 8.92 29.68 0.85
N TYR A 210 8.76 28.37 0.58
CA TYR A 210 8.76 27.35 1.62
C TYR A 210 10.16 26.82 1.92
N VAL A 211 11.10 26.94 0.97
CA VAL A 211 12.47 26.43 1.14
C VAL A 211 13.17 27.00 2.38
N PRO A 212 13.12 28.32 2.67
CA PRO A 212 13.71 28.87 3.88
C PRO A 212 13.13 28.31 5.18
N LEU A 213 11.87 27.83 5.18
CA LEU A 213 11.23 27.27 6.38
C LEU A 213 11.85 25.94 6.82
N THR A 214 12.67 25.30 5.98
CA THR A 214 13.33 24.02 6.29
C THR A 214 14.73 24.19 6.90
N THR A 215 15.24 25.42 6.99
CA THR A 215 16.64 25.70 7.43
C THR A 215 16.92 25.36 8.88
N GLU A 216 15.90 25.40 9.74
CA GLU A 216 16.00 25.06 11.17
C GLU A 216 15.75 23.57 11.45
N ARG A 217 15.42 22.77 10.44
CA ARG A 217 15.17 21.34 10.59
C ARG A 217 16.44 20.57 10.91
N VAL A 218 16.30 19.51 11.71
CA VAL A 218 17.38 18.57 12.02
C VAL A 218 17.84 17.83 10.76
N THR A 219 16.91 17.43 9.91
CA THR A 219 17.19 16.63 8.71
C THR A 219 16.99 17.39 7.39
N GLY A 220 16.59 18.66 7.43
CA GLY A 220 16.39 19.49 6.25
C GLY A 220 15.30 18.95 5.31
N ILE A 221 15.61 18.79 4.02
CA ILE A 221 14.71 18.26 2.99
C ILE A 221 15.15 16.85 2.61
N VAL A 222 14.48 15.83 3.12
CA VAL A 222 14.85 14.41 2.92
C VAL A 222 14.26 13.78 1.65
N SER A 223 13.21 14.38 1.07
CA SER A 223 12.68 13.96 -0.21
C SER A 223 13.66 14.26 -1.34
N ARG A 224 14.05 13.24 -2.12
CA ARG A 224 14.94 13.42 -3.27
C ARG A 224 14.35 14.39 -4.30
N GLY A 225 13.09 14.20 -4.67
CA GLY A 225 12.42 15.11 -5.61
C GLY A 225 12.21 16.51 -5.02
N GLY A 226 11.87 16.59 -3.74
CA GLY A 226 11.75 17.87 -3.03
C GLY A 226 13.08 18.64 -2.98
N SER A 227 14.19 17.99 -2.65
CA SER A 227 15.51 18.62 -2.59
C SER A 227 16.01 19.07 -3.97
N ILE A 228 15.75 18.28 -5.03
CA ILE A 228 16.08 18.66 -6.42
C ILE A 228 15.33 19.95 -6.79
N MET A 229 14.01 20.01 -6.54
CA MET A 229 13.22 21.20 -6.86
C MET A 229 13.57 22.40 -6.01
N ALA A 230 13.81 22.24 -4.72
CA ALA A 230 14.26 23.31 -3.84
C ALA A 230 15.60 23.89 -4.31
N GLY A 231 16.57 23.03 -4.67
CA GLY A 231 17.85 23.42 -5.24
C GLY A 231 17.69 24.20 -6.56
N TRP A 232 16.82 23.70 -7.44
CA TRP A 232 16.51 24.37 -8.70
C TRP A 232 15.93 25.78 -8.50
N CYS A 233 14.94 25.90 -7.60
CA CYS A 233 14.31 27.19 -7.30
C CYS A 233 15.32 28.21 -6.75
N LEU A 234 16.22 27.76 -5.87
CA LEU A 234 17.28 28.63 -5.33
C LEU A 234 18.30 29.04 -6.39
N ALA A 235 18.76 28.12 -7.22
CA ALA A 235 19.76 28.41 -8.27
C ALA A 235 19.24 29.41 -9.31
N HIS A 236 17.97 29.29 -9.68
CA HIS A 236 17.35 30.15 -10.68
C HIS A 236 16.66 31.40 -10.10
N HIS A 237 16.50 31.51 -8.79
CA HIS A 237 15.68 32.54 -8.14
C HIS A 237 14.28 32.64 -8.76
N LYS A 238 13.67 31.48 -9.05
CA LYS A 238 12.35 31.37 -9.70
C LYS A 238 11.48 30.36 -8.96
N GLU A 239 10.17 30.47 -9.16
CA GLU A 239 9.21 29.49 -8.68
C GLU A 239 9.40 28.15 -9.45
N SER A 240 8.98 27.06 -8.81
CA SER A 240 9.04 25.72 -9.36
C SER A 240 8.33 25.63 -10.72
N PHE A 241 9.04 25.18 -11.75
CA PHE A 241 8.44 24.96 -13.08
C PHE A 241 7.34 23.89 -13.05
N LEU A 242 7.33 23.00 -12.03
CA LEU A 242 6.28 22.00 -11.84
C LEU A 242 4.97 22.66 -11.40
N TYR A 243 5.06 23.69 -10.57
CA TYR A 243 3.91 24.48 -10.15
C TYR A 243 3.41 25.39 -11.25
N GLU A 244 4.33 26.11 -11.93
CA GLU A 244 3.97 27.05 -12.99
C GLU A 244 3.30 26.38 -14.19
N ASN A 245 3.70 25.14 -14.53
CA ASN A 245 3.17 24.39 -15.68
C ASN A 245 2.21 23.26 -15.26
N PHE A 246 1.61 23.35 -14.09
CA PHE A 246 0.76 22.28 -13.55
C PHE A 246 -0.47 21.99 -14.42
N ASP A 247 -1.05 23.00 -15.05
CA ASP A 247 -2.20 22.82 -15.95
C ASP A 247 -1.83 22.02 -17.22
N GLU A 248 -0.64 22.26 -17.77
CA GLU A 248 -0.14 21.45 -18.90
C GLU A 248 0.11 20.00 -18.51
N LEU A 249 0.58 19.74 -17.27
CA LEU A 249 0.66 18.37 -16.72
C LEU A 249 -0.73 17.71 -16.63
N CYS A 250 -1.73 18.45 -16.17
CA CYS A 250 -3.10 17.93 -16.11
C CYS A 250 -3.63 17.57 -17.51
N GLU A 251 -3.37 18.41 -18.53
CA GLU A 251 -3.74 18.11 -19.91
C GLU A 251 -3.04 16.85 -20.45
N ILE A 252 -1.76 16.66 -20.12
CA ILE A 252 -1.01 15.46 -20.51
C ILE A 252 -1.62 14.23 -19.84
N PHE A 253 -1.82 14.24 -18.52
CA PHE A 253 -2.32 13.10 -17.76
C PHE A 253 -3.75 12.69 -18.19
N ALA A 254 -4.60 13.68 -18.49
CA ALA A 254 -5.95 13.44 -18.99
C ALA A 254 -5.98 12.67 -20.32
N ARG A 255 -4.91 12.71 -21.12
CA ARG A 255 -4.84 12.02 -22.42
C ARG A 255 -4.56 10.53 -22.29
N TYR A 256 -3.93 10.11 -21.18
CA TYR A 256 -3.43 8.75 -21.01
C TYR A 256 -4.10 8.01 -19.85
N ASP A 257 -4.96 8.68 -19.08
CA ASP A 257 -5.54 8.19 -17.81
C ASP A 257 -4.46 7.88 -16.77
N VAL A 258 -3.53 8.80 -16.61
CA VAL A 258 -2.50 8.77 -15.55
C VAL A 258 -3.00 9.55 -14.34
N ALA A 259 -2.79 9.02 -13.14
CA ALA A 259 -3.13 9.70 -11.90
C ALA A 259 -1.93 10.48 -11.34
N PHE A 260 -2.19 11.60 -10.67
CA PHE A 260 -1.18 12.25 -9.83
C PHE A 260 -1.00 11.49 -8.52
N SER A 261 0.26 11.33 -8.09
CA SER A 261 0.67 11.26 -6.72
C SER A 261 1.33 12.61 -6.39
N LEU A 262 0.60 13.52 -5.73
CA LEU A 262 1.17 14.83 -5.42
C LEU A 262 2.15 14.68 -4.26
N GLY A 263 3.43 14.78 -4.57
CA GLY A 263 4.53 14.42 -3.69
C GLY A 263 4.74 15.40 -2.55
N ASP A 264 4.99 14.86 -1.36
CA ASP A 264 5.32 15.57 -0.14
C ASP A 264 6.84 15.89 -0.07
N GLY A 265 7.30 16.77 -0.93
CA GLY A 265 8.72 17.13 -1.04
C GLY A 265 9.32 17.73 0.22
N LEU A 266 8.49 18.31 1.08
CA LEU A 266 8.88 18.90 2.38
C LEU A 266 8.42 18.06 3.58
N ARG A 267 8.20 16.74 3.40
CA ARG A 267 7.89 15.83 4.52
C ARG A 267 9.02 15.83 5.56
N PRO A 268 8.71 15.62 6.86
CA PRO A 268 9.71 15.51 7.92
C PRO A 268 10.52 14.22 7.77
N GLY A 269 11.83 14.32 7.99
CA GLY A 269 12.77 13.19 7.98
C GLY A 269 13.24 12.78 9.38
N SER A 270 12.71 13.43 10.41
CA SER A 270 12.91 13.10 11.82
C SER A 270 11.69 13.49 12.63
N LEU A 271 11.52 12.90 13.81
CA LEU A 271 10.43 13.26 14.71
C LEU A 271 10.51 14.74 15.16
N ALA A 272 11.72 15.30 15.22
CA ALA A 272 11.92 16.69 15.59
C ALA A 272 11.35 17.69 14.58
N ASP A 273 11.24 17.29 13.32
CA ASP A 273 10.78 18.13 12.21
C ASP A 273 9.28 17.94 11.91
N ALA A 274 8.61 17.02 12.61
CA ALA A 274 7.22 16.67 12.37
C ALA A 274 6.27 17.85 12.62
N ASN A 275 5.27 17.99 11.75
CA ASN A 275 4.20 18.97 11.83
C ASN A 275 4.70 20.43 11.83
N ASP A 276 5.82 20.69 11.18
CA ASP A 276 6.33 22.05 11.06
C ASP A 276 5.61 22.88 10.00
N THR A 277 5.95 24.17 9.95
CA THR A 277 5.34 25.12 9.02
C THR A 277 5.60 24.75 7.55
N ALA A 278 6.78 24.20 7.23
CA ALA A 278 7.14 23.83 5.86
C ALA A 278 6.26 22.67 5.35
N GLN A 279 6.11 21.62 6.16
CA GLN A 279 5.24 20.48 5.85
C GLN A 279 3.80 20.92 5.58
N PHE A 280 3.23 21.72 6.46
CA PHE A 280 1.82 22.12 6.34
C PHE A 280 1.58 23.20 5.28
N ALA A 281 2.56 24.06 4.98
CA ALA A 281 2.47 24.97 3.85
C ALA A 281 2.41 24.22 2.52
N GLU A 282 3.26 23.20 2.35
CA GLU A 282 3.20 22.33 1.19
C GLU A 282 1.87 21.58 1.10
N LEU A 283 1.37 20.98 2.18
CA LEU A 283 0.10 20.25 2.18
C LEU A 283 -1.08 21.14 1.72
N LYS A 284 -1.11 22.40 2.13
CA LYS A 284 -2.13 23.35 1.64
C LYS A 284 -2.05 23.58 0.15
N THR A 285 -0.83 23.76 -0.38
CA THR A 285 -0.60 23.91 -1.82
C THR A 285 -1.00 22.64 -2.57
N ILE A 286 -0.67 21.46 -2.05
CA ILE A 286 -1.10 20.18 -2.61
C ILE A 286 -2.63 20.09 -2.67
N GLY A 287 -3.33 20.56 -1.64
CA GLY A 287 -4.80 20.64 -1.65
C GLY A 287 -5.37 21.57 -2.74
N GLU A 288 -4.71 22.70 -3.03
CA GLU A 288 -5.07 23.58 -4.14
C GLU A 288 -4.84 22.90 -5.50
N LEU A 289 -3.68 22.26 -5.68
CA LEU A 289 -3.33 21.52 -6.90
C LEU A 289 -4.27 20.33 -7.13
N THR A 290 -4.71 19.66 -6.08
CA THR A 290 -5.71 18.58 -6.16
C THR A 290 -6.99 19.06 -6.81
N ARG A 291 -7.55 20.19 -6.35
CA ARG A 291 -8.77 20.77 -6.94
C ARG A 291 -8.56 21.21 -8.39
N ARG A 292 -7.39 21.78 -8.72
CA ARG A 292 -7.04 22.14 -10.11
C ARG A 292 -7.01 20.91 -11.01
N ALA A 293 -6.35 19.81 -10.60
CA ALA A 293 -6.31 18.59 -11.38
C ALA A 293 -7.71 18.00 -11.64
N TRP A 294 -8.61 18.09 -10.66
CA TRP A 294 -9.99 17.64 -10.82
C TRP A 294 -10.80 18.43 -11.85
N GLU A 295 -10.46 19.69 -12.14
CA GLU A 295 -11.06 20.48 -13.23
C GLU A 295 -10.76 19.88 -14.61
N TYR A 296 -9.64 19.15 -14.71
CA TYR A 296 -9.24 18.41 -15.90
C TYR A 296 -9.72 16.96 -15.92
N ASP A 297 -10.53 16.52 -14.95
CA ASP A 297 -10.92 15.13 -14.70
C ASP A 297 -9.72 14.19 -14.47
N VAL A 298 -8.62 14.69 -13.92
CA VAL A 298 -7.45 13.90 -13.57
C VAL A 298 -7.54 13.44 -12.12
N GLN A 299 -7.34 12.15 -11.91
CA GLN A 299 -7.35 11.53 -10.58
C GLN A 299 -6.12 11.93 -9.79
N VAL A 300 -6.28 12.15 -8.49
CA VAL A 300 -5.21 12.58 -7.57
C VAL A 300 -5.22 11.75 -6.32
N MET A 301 -4.04 11.29 -5.89
CA MET A 301 -3.74 10.95 -4.50
C MET A 301 -2.68 11.91 -3.95
N VAL A 302 -2.67 12.11 -2.65
CA VAL A 302 -1.81 13.04 -1.94
C VAL A 302 -0.79 12.26 -1.13
N GLU A 303 0.49 12.58 -1.26
CA GLU A 303 1.52 11.97 -0.43
C GLU A 303 1.60 12.65 0.94
N GLY A 304 2.00 11.89 1.94
CA GLY A 304 2.02 12.31 3.33
C GLY A 304 3.28 11.90 4.09
N PRO A 305 3.39 12.28 5.38
CA PRO A 305 4.63 12.39 6.11
C PRO A 305 5.34 11.05 6.33
N GLY A 306 6.67 11.14 6.48
CA GLY A 306 7.53 10.00 6.78
C GLY A 306 7.75 9.78 8.28
N HIS A 307 8.24 10.78 9.02
CA HIS A 307 8.61 10.68 10.45
C HIS A 307 7.66 11.53 11.29
N VAL A 308 6.78 10.89 12.06
CA VAL A 308 5.80 11.59 12.92
C VAL A 308 5.62 10.83 14.22
N PRO A 309 5.73 11.49 15.39
CA PRO A 309 5.42 10.88 16.68
C PRO A 309 4.00 10.34 16.71
N LEU A 310 3.79 9.20 17.36
CA LEU A 310 2.53 8.47 17.35
C LEU A 310 1.31 9.34 17.73
N ASN A 311 1.48 10.27 18.66
CA ASN A 311 0.42 11.17 19.13
C ASN A 311 0.05 12.29 18.15
N MET A 312 0.85 12.52 17.09
CA MET A 312 0.60 13.57 16.09
C MET A 312 0.08 13.02 14.76
N ILE A 313 0.00 11.69 14.62
CA ILE A 313 -0.35 11.04 13.35
C ILE A 313 -1.76 11.40 12.89
N GLN A 314 -2.75 11.38 13.79
CA GLN A 314 -4.14 11.64 13.41
C GLN A 314 -4.37 13.07 12.95
N GLU A 315 -3.65 14.05 13.51
CA GLU A 315 -3.68 15.43 13.04
C GLU A 315 -3.29 15.54 11.56
N ASN A 316 -2.25 14.81 11.12
CA ASN A 316 -1.85 14.80 9.71
C ASN A 316 -2.98 14.26 8.80
N ASN A 317 -3.64 13.19 9.22
CA ASN A 317 -4.74 12.60 8.47
C ASN A 317 -5.97 13.52 8.42
N GLU A 318 -6.32 14.19 9.52
CA GLU A 318 -7.43 15.14 9.59
C GLU A 318 -7.17 16.37 8.71
N LEU A 319 -5.96 16.94 8.77
CA LEU A 319 -5.59 18.12 7.97
C LEU A 319 -5.53 17.79 6.47
N GLU A 320 -5.05 16.61 6.09
CA GLU A 320 -5.09 16.19 4.69
C GLU A 320 -6.52 16.09 4.18
N GLN A 321 -7.40 15.42 4.92
CA GLN A 321 -8.80 15.27 4.54
C GLN A 321 -9.51 16.62 4.38
N GLU A 322 -9.23 17.57 5.27
CA GLU A 322 -9.79 18.92 5.20
C GLU A 322 -9.22 19.70 4.00
N TRP A 323 -7.88 19.77 3.88
CA TRP A 323 -7.24 20.66 2.91
C TRP A 323 -7.18 20.09 1.51
N ALA A 324 -7.05 18.77 1.37
CA ALA A 324 -7.06 18.07 0.09
C ALA A 324 -8.43 17.50 -0.29
N SER A 325 -9.51 17.89 0.41
CA SER A 325 -10.90 17.56 0.06
C SER A 325 -11.17 16.05 0.01
N GLU A 326 -10.62 15.29 0.97
CA GLU A 326 -10.73 13.83 1.10
C GLU A 326 -10.12 13.04 -0.08
N ALA A 327 -9.18 13.59 -0.84
CA ALA A 327 -8.42 12.84 -1.83
C ALA A 327 -7.71 11.64 -1.15
N PRO A 328 -7.46 10.53 -1.85
CA PRO A 328 -6.76 9.41 -1.23
C PRO A 328 -5.40 9.81 -0.66
N PHE A 329 -5.17 9.55 0.61
CA PHE A 329 -3.90 9.81 1.28
C PHE A 329 -2.95 8.62 1.12
N TYR A 330 -1.72 8.87 0.71
CA TYR A 330 -0.65 7.90 0.51
C TYR A 330 0.55 8.27 1.39
N THR A 331 0.90 7.44 2.36
CA THR A 331 1.89 7.80 3.39
C THR A 331 3.10 6.88 3.41
N LEU A 332 4.26 7.45 3.73
CA LEU A 332 5.50 6.70 4.01
C LEU A 332 5.53 6.36 5.52
N GLY A 333 4.96 5.25 5.91
CA GLY A 333 4.77 4.89 7.30
C GLY A 333 3.52 5.52 7.90
N PRO A 334 3.61 6.43 8.91
CA PRO A 334 4.81 7.12 9.41
C PRO A 334 5.73 6.29 10.33
N LEU A 335 7.02 6.61 10.30
CA LEU A 335 7.99 6.11 11.27
C LEU A 335 7.77 6.84 12.61
N VAL A 336 7.48 6.10 13.67
CA VAL A 336 7.09 6.67 14.97
C VAL A 336 8.25 6.89 15.95
N THR A 337 9.46 6.49 15.55
CA THR A 337 10.72 6.70 16.29
C THR A 337 11.90 6.61 15.33
N ASP A 338 12.98 7.32 15.64
CA ASP A 338 14.18 7.43 14.80
C ASP A 338 15.34 6.52 15.28
N ILE A 339 15.13 5.73 16.35
CA ILE A 339 16.23 5.02 17.04
C ILE A 339 16.47 3.59 16.53
N ALA A 340 15.81 3.16 15.47
CA ALA A 340 15.77 1.75 15.10
C ALA A 340 16.28 1.43 13.68
N PRO A 341 17.48 1.87 13.26
CA PRO A 341 18.05 1.48 11.99
C PRO A 341 18.10 -0.05 11.86
N GLY A 342 17.65 -0.58 10.70
CA GLY A 342 17.49 -2.01 10.46
C GLY A 342 16.12 -2.58 10.90
N TYR A 343 15.34 -1.81 11.66
CA TYR A 343 13.99 -2.16 12.11
C TYR A 343 12.94 -1.11 11.71
N ASP A 344 13.27 -0.24 10.77
CA ASP A 344 12.38 0.84 10.33
C ASP A 344 11.08 0.33 9.70
N HIS A 345 11.08 -0.87 9.14
CA HIS A 345 9.86 -1.55 8.71
C HIS A 345 8.88 -1.82 9.86
N ILE A 346 9.37 -2.05 11.08
CA ILE A 346 8.53 -2.25 12.28
C ILE A 346 8.04 -0.91 12.81
N THR A 347 8.94 0.06 12.99
CA THR A 347 8.58 1.38 13.54
C THR A 347 7.56 2.09 12.64
N SER A 348 7.73 1.96 11.34
CA SER A 348 6.81 2.54 10.35
C SER A 348 5.48 1.77 10.26
N ALA A 349 5.46 0.44 10.42
CA ALA A 349 4.22 -0.32 10.44
C ALA A 349 3.30 0.05 11.60
N ILE A 350 3.87 0.42 12.76
CA ILE A 350 3.10 0.93 13.91
C ILE A 350 2.36 2.21 13.52
N GLY A 351 3.06 3.16 12.90
CA GLY A 351 2.46 4.40 12.42
C GLY A 351 1.50 4.18 11.26
N ALA A 352 1.85 3.29 10.33
CA ALA A 352 1.03 2.93 9.19
C ALA A 352 -0.34 2.37 9.61
N ALA A 353 -0.39 1.45 10.57
CA ALA A 353 -1.65 0.94 11.10
C ALA A 353 -2.48 2.06 11.77
N ASN A 354 -1.82 2.96 12.49
CA ASN A 354 -2.49 4.08 13.17
C ASN A 354 -3.10 5.07 12.15
N ILE A 355 -2.31 5.51 11.16
CA ILE A 355 -2.79 6.50 10.18
C ILE A 355 -3.84 5.91 9.24
N ALA A 356 -3.69 4.65 8.83
CA ALA A 356 -4.65 3.98 7.97
C ALA A 356 -5.99 3.73 8.66
N MET A 357 -6.01 3.50 9.98
CA MET A 357 -7.24 3.44 10.77
C MET A 357 -8.02 4.76 10.69
N GLY A 358 -7.34 5.91 10.57
CA GLY A 358 -7.94 7.24 10.37
C GLY A 358 -8.44 7.52 8.95
N GLY A 359 -8.08 6.69 7.95
CA GLY A 359 -8.58 6.82 6.59
C GLY A 359 -7.52 6.91 5.49
N THR A 360 -6.23 6.89 5.80
CA THR A 360 -5.18 6.76 4.78
C THR A 360 -5.46 5.56 3.88
N ALA A 361 -5.38 5.77 2.57
CA ALA A 361 -5.84 4.82 1.56
C ALA A 361 -4.75 3.89 1.05
N MET A 362 -3.50 4.35 1.02
CA MET A 362 -2.35 3.58 0.58
C MET A 362 -1.15 3.83 1.48
N LEU A 363 -0.37 2.79 1.69
CA LEU A 363 0.84 2.80 2.52
C LEU A 363 2.05 2.47 1.65
N CYS A 364 3.05 3.34 1.68
CA CYS A 364 4.36 3.05 1.12
C CYS A 364 5.11 2.12 2.07
N TYR A 365 5.48 0.94 1.60
CA TYR A 365 6.21 0.00 2.44
C TYR A 365 7.61 0.55 2.80
N VAL A 366 8.10 0.10 3.93
CA VAL A 366 9.47 0.32 4.38
C VAL A 366 10.10 -1.05 4.57
N THR A 367 11.36 -1.19 4.15
CA THR A 367 12.13 -2.44 4.29
C THR A 367 13.10 -2.35 5.48
N PRO A 368 13.67 -3.48 5.95
CA PRO A 368 14.72 -3.46 6.97
C PRO A 368 15.94 -2.61 6.59
N LYS A 369 16.13 -2.33 5.28
CA LYS A 369 17.26 -1.55 4.77
C LYS A 369 16.97 -0.07 4.55
N GLU A 370 15.83 0.43 5.00
CA GLU A 370 15.54 1.86 4.94
C GLU A 370 16.68 2.65 5.60
N HIS A 371 17.08 3.75 4.97
CA HIS A 371 18.23 4.58 5.36
C HIS A 371 19.62 3.89 5.33
N LEU A 372 19.70 2.58 5.01
CA LEU A 372 20.94 1.81 5.08
C LEU A 372 21.42 1.28 3.73
N GLY A 373 20.53 0.96 2.80
CA GLY A 373 20.93 0.41 1.51
C GLY A 373 19.77 -0.03 0.63
N LEU A 374 20.12 -0.51 -0.58
CA LEU A 374 19.12 -1.01 -1.53
C LEU A 374 18.58 -2.38 -1.07
N PRO A 375 17.26 -2.58 -1.00
CA PRO A 375 16.67 -3.84 -0.59
C PRO A 375 16.90 -4.95 -1.63
N ASN A 376 17.17 -6.14 -1.15
CA ASN A 376 17.13 -7.37 -1.94
C ASN A 376 15.69 -7.96 -1.93
N ARG A 377 15.51 -9.10 -2.60
CA ARG A 377 14.21 -9.77 -2.70
C ARG A 377 13.59 -10.15 -1.35
N ASP A 378 14.40 -10.59 -0.39
CA ASP A 378 13.90 -11.02 0.92
C ASP A 378 13.55 -9.81 1.80
N ASP A 379 14.28 -8.71 1.67
CA ASP A 379 13.92 -7.43 2.29
C ASP A 379 12.58 -6.92 1.74
N VAL A 380 12.34 -7.07 0.43
CA VAL A 380 11.06 -6.73 -0.22
C VAL A 380 9.92 -7.57 0.37
N LYS A 381 10.09 -8.90 0.50
CA LYS A 381 9.10 -9.76 1.16
C LYS A 381 8.80 -9.30 2.57
N THR A 382 9.84 -9.05 3.37
CA THR A 382 9.70 -8.59 4.76
C THR A 382 8.90 -7.30 4.84
N GLY A 383 9.23 -6.32 4.00
CA GLY A 383 8.50 -5.04 3.94
C GLY A 383 7.03 -5.22 3.56
N VAL A 384 6.75 -5.97 2.49
CA VAL A 384 5.37 -6.19 2.02
C VAL A 384 4.53 -6.90 3.09
N ILE A 385 5.03 -7.99 3.68
CA ILE A 385 4.29 -8.72 4.73
C ILE A 385 4.03 -7.83 5.94
N THR A 386 5.04 -7.07 6.39
CA THR A 386 4.90 -6.15 7.52
C THR A 386 3.79 -5.14 7.27
N TYR A 387 3.75 -4.57 6.07
CA TYR A 387 2.75 -3.57 5.72
C TYR A 387 1.37 -4.14 5.43
N LYS A 388 1.28 -5.37 4.92
CA LYS A 388 -0.02 -6.08 4.82
C LYS A 388 -0.62 -6.33 6.21
N LEU A 389 0.22 -6.61 7.22
CA LEU A 389 -0.24 -6.72 8.62
C LEU A 389 -0.78 -5.38 9.13
N ALA A 390 -0.07 -4.28 8.89
CA ALA A 390 -0.50 -2.94 9.28
C ALA A 390 -1.82 -2.54 8.60
N ALA A 391 -1.93 -2.77 7.28
CA ALA A 391 -3.12 -2.48 6.50
C ALA A 391 -4.32 -3.31 6.97
N HIS A 392 -4.14 -4.61 7.17
CA HIS A 392 -5.20 -5.49 7.66
C HIS A 392 -5.69 -5.08 9.05
N ALA A 393 -4.77 -4.75 9.97
CA ALA A 393 -5.15 -4.26 11.31
C ALA A 393 -5.99 -2.98 11.23
N ALA A 394 -5.66 -2.05 10.33
CA ALA A 394 -6.42 -0.84 10.08
C ALA A 394 -7.79 -1.15 9.45
N ASP A 395 -7.87 -2.07 8.49
CA ASP A 395 -9.13 -2.46 7.82
C ASP A 395 -10.10 -3.13 8.80
N VAL A 396 -9.59 -3.94 9.72
CA VAL A 396 -10.38 -4.50 10.84
C VAL A 396 -10.92 -3.37 11.74
N ALA A 397 -10.07 -2.40 12.09
CA ALA A 397 -10.46 -1.27 12.93
C ALA A 397 -11.49 -0.34 12.27
N LYS A 398 -11.37 -0.12 10.96
CA LYS A 398 -12.36 0.63 10.14
C LYS A 398 -13.68 -0.12 9.97
N GLY A 399 -13.74 -1.40 10.30
CA GLY A 399 -14.91 -2.25 10.08
C GLY A 399 -15.15 -2.59 8.60
N HIS A 400 -14.08 -2.67 7.79
CA HIS A 400 -14.20 -3.02 6.38
C HIS A 400 -14.86 -4.40 6.21
N PRO A 401 -15.86 -4.55 5.31
CA PRO A 401 -16.52 -5.82 5.07
C PRO A 401 -15.53 -6.94 4.72
N GLY A 402 -15.62 -8.07 5.43
CA GLY A 402 -14.76 -9.23 5.22
C GLY A 402 -13.42 -9.23 5.95
N ALA A 403 -12.88 -8.08 6.39
CA ALA A 403 -11.60 -8.04 7.10
C ALA A 403 -11.64 -8.91 8.37
N ARG A 404 -12.60 -8.67 9.26
CA ARG A 404 -12.76 -9.43 10.50
C ARG A 404 -13.05 -10.92 10.27
N ALA A 405 -13.77 -11.27 9.20
CA ALA A 405 -14.10 -12.66 8.90
C ALA A 405 -12.85 -13.52 8.64
N TRP A 406 -11.79 -12.93 8.10
CA TRP A 406 -10.52 -13.61 7.91
C TRP A 406 -9.85 -13.97 9.25
N ASP A 407 -9.78 -13.02 10.19
CA ASP A 407 -9.28 -13.28 11.54
C ASP A 407 -10.09 -14.35 12.28
N ASP A 408 -11.43 -14.30 12.15
CA ASP A 408 -12.32 -15.28 12.79
C ASP A 408 -12.08 -16.69 12.21
N ALA A 409 -11.89 -16.81 10.88
CA ALA A 409 -11.56 -18.07 10.23
C ALA A 409 -10.18 -18.60 10.69
N MET A 410 -9.17 -17.74 10.76
CA MET A 410 -7.84 -18.09 11.27
C MET A 410 -7.90 -18.52 12.73
N SER A 411 -8.61 -17.79 13.57
CA SER A 411 -8.75 -18.10 14.99
C SER A 411 -9.45 -19.44 15.21
N LYS A 412 -10.47 -19.75 14.41
CA LYS A 412 -11.14 -21.04 14.44
C LYS A 412 -10.22 -22.18 14.00
N ALA A 413 -9.50 -22.00 12.89
CA ALA A 413 -8.53 -22.99 12.41
C ALA A 413 -7.44 -23.26 13.45
N ARG A 414 -6.94 -22.21 14.13
CA ARG A 414 -5.95 -22.31 15.20
C ARG A 414 -6.49 -23.03 16.44
N PHE A 415 -7.68 -22.72 16.87
CA PHE A 415 -8.30 -23.38 18.00
C PHE A 415 -8.56 -24.88 17.76
N GLU A 416 -8.92 -25.24 16.52
CA GLU A 416 -9.21 -26.62 16.09
C GLU A 416 -7.96 -27.39 15.65
N PHE A 417 -6.76 -26.80 15.76
CA PHE A 417 -5.48 -27.39 15.30
C PHE A 417 -5.50 -27.82 13.83
N ARG A 418 -6.23 -27.12 12.98
CA ARG A 418 -6.26 -27.33 11.53
C ARG A 418 -5.08 -26.63 10.88
N TRP A 419 -3.89 -27.21 11.01
CA TRP A 419 -2.62 -26.60 10.62
C TRP A 419 -2.57 -26.19 9.16
N HIS A 420 -3.05 -27.04 8.23
CA HIS A 420 -3.09 -26.69 6.81
C HIS A 420 -3.96 -25.45 6.52
N ASP A 421 -5.09 -25.33 7.22
CA ASP A 421 -5.96 -24.16 7.08
C ASP A 421 -5.30 -22.91 7.66
N GLN A 422 -4.57 -23.04 8.80
CA GLN A 422 -3.81 -21.93 9.36
C GLN A 422 -2.75 -21.43 8.37
N PHE A 423 -2.01 -22.34 7.73
CA PHE A 423 -1.01 -21.96 6.73
C PHE A 423 -1.68 -21.31 5.51
N ALA A 424 -2.76 -21.90 4.99
CA ALA A 424 -3.50 -21.36 3.84
C ALA A 424 -4.12 -19.98 4.10
N LEU A 425 -4.53 -19.70 5.36
CA LEU A 425 -5.07 -18.41 5.78
C LEU A 425 -3.98 -17.39 6.16
N SER A 426 -2.71 -17.81 6.28
CA SER A 426 -1.62 -16.92 6.67
C SER A 426 -1.24 -15.95 5.56
N LEU A 427 -0.82 -14.74 5.92
CA LEU A 427 -0.18 -13.79 5.00
C LEU A 427 1.17 -14.30 4.48
N ASP A 428 1.88 -15.10 5.29
CA ASP A 428 3.14 -15.75 4.92
C ASP A 428 3.06 -17.24 5.27
N PRO A 429 2.42 -18.06 4.41
CA PRO A 429 2.28 -19.48 4.64
C PRO A 429 3.61 -20.23 4.68
N ASP A 430 4.58 -19.80 3.86
CA ASP A 430 5.90 -20.45 3.77
C ASP A 430 6.64 -20.34 5.12
N THR A 431 6.66 -19.16 5.73
CA THR A 431 7.31 -18.94 7.04
C THR A 431 6.54 -19.61 8.17
N ALA A 432 5.20 -19.55 8.15
CA ALA A 432 4.37 -20.19 9.17
C ALA A 432 4.57 -21.71 9.19
N GLN A 433 4.59 -22.34 8.02
CA GLN A 433 4.84 -23.77 7.89
C GLN A 433 6.28 -24.13 8.29
N ALA A 434 7.29 -23.37 7.84
CA ALA A 434 8.68 -23.63 8.16
C ALA A 434 8.92 -23.62 9.69
N TYR A 435 8.39 -22.63 10.40
CA TYR A 435 8.53 -22.53 11.86
C TYR A 435 7.80 -23.65 12.61
N HIS A 436 6.63 -24.05 12.11
CA HIS A 436 5.91 -25.16 12.69
C HIS A 436 6.67 -26.49 12.51
N ASP A 437 7.17 -26.75 11.31
CA ASP A 437 7.82 -28.01 10.94
C ASP A 437 9.25 -28.13 11.50
N GLU A 438 9.93 -27.02 11.80
CA GLU A 438 11.29 -27.00 12.34
C GLU A 438 11.42 -27.83 13.63
N THR A 439 10.42 -27.77 14.49
CA THR A 439 10.43 -28.43 15.80
C THR A 439 9.59 -29.70 15.86
N LEU A 440 8.83 -30.00 14.81
CA LEU A 440 7.99 -31.19 14.68
C LEU A 440 8.28 -31.90 13.34
N PRO A 441 9.50 -32.46 13.16
CA PRO A 441 9.93 -32.97 11.85
C PRO A 441 9.24 -34.28 11.43
N ALA A 442 8.66 -35.04 12.35
CA ALA A 442 7.95 -36.27 12.04
C ALA A 442 6.56 -36.02 11.49
N GLU A 443 6.19 -36.66 10.36
CA GLU A 443 4.89 -36.46 9.71
C GLU A 443 3.67 -36.58 10.64
N PRO A 444 3.57 -37.57 11.56
CA PRO A 444 2.46 -37.63 12.50
C PRO A 444 2.40 -36.45 13.48
N ALA A 445 3.55 -35.84 13.81
CA ALA A 445 3.61 -34.70 14.72
C ALA A 445 3.15 -33.40 14.06
N LYS A 446 3.23 -33.29 12.73
CA LYS A 446 2.79 -32.12 11.97
C LYS A 446 1.28 -31.85 12.01
N THR A 447 0.50 -32.88 12.33
CA THR A 447 -0.96 -32.79 12.48
C THR A 447 -1.43 -32.90 13.95
N ALA A 448 -0.49 -32.84 14.89
CA ALA A 448 -0.79 -32.98 16.30
C ALA A 448 -1.68 -31.83 16.84
N HIS A 449 -2.48 -32.15 17.85
CA HIS A 449 -3.35 -31.17 18.52
C HIS A 449 -2.59 -30.37 19.60
N PHE A 450 -1.38 -30.01 19.33
CA PHE A 450 -0.50 -29.10 20.11
C PHE A 450 0.65 -28.60 19.25
N CYS A 451 1.32 -27.54 19.66
CA CYS A 451 2.58 -27.09 19.06
C CYS A 451 3.75 -27.36 20.02
N SER A 452 4.97 -27.26 19.50
CA SER A 452 6.20 -27.50 20.28
C SER A 452 6.39 -26.53 21.45
N MET A 453 5.78 -25.34 21.41
CA MET A 453 5.91 -24.33 22.47
C MET A 453 5.37 -24.85 23.80
N CYS A 454 4.16 -25.41 23.82
CA CYS A 454 3.51 -25.88 25.05
C CYS A 454 3.61 -27.39 25.23
N GLY A 455 3.77 -28.14 24.14
CA GLY A 455 3.69 -29.59 24.14
C GLY A 455 2.28 -30.10 24.50
N PRO A 456 2.11 -31.44 24.57
CA PRO A 456 0.78 -32.04 24.72
C PRO A 456 0.11 -31.78 26.09
N LYS A 457 0.89 -31.53 27.15
CA LYS A 457 0.36 -31.42 28.53
C LYS A 457 0.03 -29.99 28.98
N PHE A 458 0.55 -28.97 28.30
CA PHE A 458 0.43 -27.57 28.71
C PHE A 458 -0.24 -26.69 27.67
N CYS A 459 -0.80 -27.27 26.61
CA CYS A 459 -1.47 -26.51 25.57
C CYS A 459 -2.81 -25.96 26.08
N SER A 460 -2.88 -24.65 26.28
CA SER A 460 -4.09 -23.97 26.78
C SER A 460 -5.30 -24.17 25.87
N MET A 461 -5.10 -24.25 24.55
CA MET A 461 -6.22 -24.51 23.62
C MET A 461 -6.76 -25.93 23.76
N ARG A 462 -5.89 -26.93 23.96
CA ARG A 462 -6.32 -28.31 24.25
C ARG A 462 -7.11 -28.38 25.54
N ILE A 463 -6.58 -27.79 26.62
CA ILE A 463 -7.28 -27.72 27.92
C ILE A 463 -8.61 -26.98 27.76
N SER A 464 -8.67 -25.92 26.98
CA SER A 464 -9.90 -25.16 26.71
C SER A 464 -10.93 -25.97 25.92
N GLN A 465 -10.49 -26.85 25.01
CA GLN A 465 -11.40 -27.80 24.35
C GLN A 465 -11.99 -28.78 25.35
N ASP A 466 -11.17 -29.39 26.20
CA ASP A 466 -11.64 -30.32 27.25
C ASP A 466 -12.62 -29.65 28.20
N ILE A 467 -12.39 -28.38 28.58
CA ILE A 467 -13.35 -27.58 29.37
C ILE A 467 -14.65 -27.39 28.59
N ARG A 468 -14.58 -26.99 27.31
CA ARG A 468 -15.77 -26.79 26.47
C ARG A 468 -16.60 -28.07 26.37
N ASP A 469 -15.95 -29.20 26.07
CA ASP A 469 -16.61 -30.48 25.91
C ASP A 469 -17.30 -30.92 27.22
N THR A 470 -16.66 -30.67 28.36
CA THR A 470 -17.21 -30.98 29.69
C THR A 470 -18.45 -30.15 30.02
N PHE A 471 -18.53 -28.89 29.57
CA PHE A 471 -19.63 -28.00 29.92
C PHE A 471 -20.70 -27.86 28.83
N SER A 472 -20.42 -28.21 27.55
CA SER A 472 -21.36 -28.06 26.44
C SER A 472 -22.63 -28.92 26.63
N ASP A 473 -22.47 -30.10 27.19
CA ASP A 473 -23.60 -31.02 27.42
C ASP A 473 -24.46 -30.64 28.66
N SER A 474 -23.90 -29.82 29.56
CA SER A 474 -24.53 -29.56 30.87
C SER A 474 -25.25 -28.21 30.98
N LEU A 475 -24.99 -27.23 30.12
CA LEU A 475 -25.44 -25.84 30.31
C LEU A 475 -26.28 -25.27 29.18
N GLY A 476 -26.41 -25.94 28.01
CA GLY A 476 -27.19 -25.41 26.88
C GLY A 476 -26.77 -23.98 26.50
N MET A 477 -25.48 -23.65 26.59
CA MET A 477 -24.97 -22.27 26.49
C MET A 477 -25.23 -21.68 25.11
N PRO A 478 -25.91 -20.53 25.02
CA PRO A 478 -25.98 -19.81 23.79
C PRO A 478 -24.56 -19.32 23.40
N SER A 479 -24.27 -19.35 22.12
CA SER A 479 -23.05 -18.71 21.56
C SER A 479 -22.96 -17.28 22.07
N PHE A 480 -21.80 -16.90 22.65
CA PHE A 480 -21.55 -15.54 23.12
C PHE A 480 -21.73 -14.53 21.99
N PRO A 481 -22.69 -13.59 22.07
CA PRO A 481 -22.67 -12.44 21.21
C PRO A 481 -21.53 -11.51 21.68
N GLY A 482 -20.71 -11.06 20.78
CA GLY A 482 -19.68 -10.05 21.08
C GLY A 482 -20.32 -8.76 21.62
N GLN A 483 -19.73 -8.20 22.66
CA GLN A 483 -20.00 -6.88 23.25
C GLN A 483 -21.43 -6.67 23.83
N GLY A 484 -21.64 -7.16 25.05
CA GLY A 484 -22.73 -6.79 25.93
C GLY A 484 -22.35 -7.10 27.37
N SER A 485 -22.94 -6.41 28.36
CA SER A 485 -22.78 -6.74 29.77
C SER A 485 -23.13 -8.21 29.96
N ILE A 486 -22.22 -8.97 30.59
CA ILE A 486 -22.45 -10.40 30.90
C ILE A 486 -23.70 -10.47 31.74
N ASP A 487 -24.68 -11.26 31.30
CA ASP A 487 -25.92 -11.50 32.03
C ASP A 487 -25.58 -12.07 33.43
N PRO A 488 -26.09 -11.47 34.52
CA PRO A 488 -25.84 -11.95 35.87
C PRO A 488 -26.20 -13.42 36.08
N ASP A 489 -27.22 -13.92 35.39
CA ASP A 489 -27.65 -15.32 35.46
C ASP A 489 -26.63 -16.27 34.79
N VAL A 490 -25.97 -15.84 33.75
CA VAL A 490 -24.85 -16.57 33.11
C VAL A 490 -23.65 -16.66 34.06
N VAL A 491 -23.33 -15.56 34.77
CA VAL A 491 -22.27 -15.56 35.81
C VAL A 491 -22.61 -16.49 36.96
N ALA A 492 -23.84 -16.48 37.41
CA ALA A 492 -24.31 -17.37 38.49
C ALA A 492 -24.25 -18.85 38.07
N ALA A 493 -24.67 -19.18 36.84
CA ALA A 493 -24.59 -20.53 36.29
C ALA A 493 -23.12 -21.00 36.11
N ALA A 494 -22.23 -20.12 35.69
CA ALA A 494 -20.81 -20.42 35.59
C ALA A 494 -20.19 -20.73 36.96
N ARG A 495 -20.49 -19.93 38.00
CA ARG A 495 -20.01 -20.17 39.37
C ARG A 495 -20.53 -21.50 39.94
N ALA A 496 -21.82 -21.82 39.76
CA ALA A 496 -22.39 -23.10 40.18
C ALA A 496 -21.74 -24.28 39.40
N GLY A 497 -21.34 -24.08 38.15
CA GLY A 497 -20.56 -25.04 37.37
C GLY A 497 -19.14 -25.24 37.90
N GLU A 498 -18.45 -24.16 38.27
CA GLU A 498 -17.14 -24.22 38.90
C GLU A 498 -17.15 -24.98 40.24
N GLU A 499 -18.12 -24.71 41.10
CA GLU A 499 -18.24 -25.37 42.37
C GLU A 499 -18.43 -26.89 42.19
N ARG A 500 -19.34 -27.32 41.30
CA ARG A 500 -19.53 -28.74 40.99
C ARG A 500 -18.25 -29.40 40.46
N LYS A 501 -17.57 -28.76 39.53
CA LYS A 501 -16.32 -29.30 38.95
C LYS A 501 -15.18 -29.31 39.95
N SER A 502 -15.13 -28.34 40.85
CA SER A 502 -14.19 -28.34 41.97
C SER A 502 -14.44 -29.52 42.93
N GLU A 503 -15.70 -29.85 43.19
CA GLU A 503 -16.07 -31.00 44.02
C GLU A 503 -15.75 -32.35 43.31
N GLU A 504 -16.08 -32.48 42.02
CA GLU A 504 -15.72 -33.64 41.20
C GLU A 504 -14.20 -33.82 41.14
N PHE A 505 -13.42 -32.74 40.89
CA PHE A 505 -11.98 -32.76 40.88
C PHE A 505 -11.37 -33.23 42.21
N LYS A 506 -11.89 -32.72 43.31
CA LYS A 506 -11.47 -33.16 44.66
C LYS A 506 -11.84 -34.62 44.92
N ALA A 507 -13.01 -35.07 44.46
CA ALA A 507 -13.46 -36.45 44.61
C ALA A 507 -12.62 -37.45 43.78
N GLN A 508 -12.06 -36.99 42.66
CA GLN A 508 -11.15 -37.75 41.76
C GLN A 508 -9.68 -37.66 42.18
N GLY A 509 -9.38 -37.17 43.37
CA GLY A 509 -8.01 -37.14 43.89
C GLY A 509 -7.19 -35.93 43.51
N SER A 510 -7.81 -34.83 43.01
CA SER A 510 -7.15 -33.57 42.66
C SER A 510 -6.06 -33.70 41.57
N GLN A 511 -6.26 -34.58 40.61
CA GLN A 511 -5.36 -34.76 39.47
C GLN A 511 -6.01 -34.24 38.17
N LEU A 512 -5.30 -33.39 37.43
CA LEU A 512 -5.73 -32.82 36.12
C LEU A 512 -5.66 -33.84 34.96
N TYR A 513 -4.85 -34.85 35.13
CA TYR A 513 -4.66 -35.89 34.11
C TYR A 513 -4.80 -37.25 34.75
N HIS A 514 -5.71 -38.04 34.26
CA HIS A 514 -5.82 -39.46 34.60
C HIS A 514 -5.02 -40.26 33.58
N GLU A 515 -4.20 -41.21 34.03
CA GLU A 515 -3.56 -42.17 33.13
C GLU A 515 -4.69 -43.01 32.48
N GLU A 516 -4.86 -42.84 31.15
CA GLU A 516 -5.63 -43.85 30.41
C GLU A 516 -4.80 -45.11 30.37
N ASP A 517 -5.35 -46.22 30.87
CA ASP A 517 -4.71 -47.53 30.85
C ASP A 517 -4.29 -47.87 29.41
N GLY A 518 -2.98 -47.82 29.12
CA GLY A 518 -2.39 -48.61 28.02
C GLY A 518 -1.84 -47.90 26.80
N VAL A 519 -1.29 -46.67 26.89
CA VAL A 519 -0.39 -46.18 25.81
C VAL A 519 0.94 -45.77 26.43
N HIS A 520 1.90 -46.70 26.36
CA HIS A 520 3.31 -46.40 26.60
C HIS A 520 3.86 -45.47 25.51
N ALA A 521 4.69 -44.53 25.91
CA ALA A 521 5.35 -43.44 25.19
C ALA A 521 6.05 -43.86 23.89
#